data_fcd50aea228edf707cefa4529ab9fbcf
#
_entry.id   fcd50aea228edf707cefa4529ab9fbcf
#
_cell.length_a   1.000
_cell.length_b   1.000
_cell.length_c   1.000
_cell.angle_alpha   90.00
_cell.angle_beta   90.00
_cell.angle_gamma   90.00
#
_symmetry.space_group_name_H-M   'P 1'
#
loop_
_entity.id
_entity.type
_entity.pdbx_description
1 polymer ?
#
loop_
_entity_poly.entity_id
_entity_poly.type
_entity_poly.pdbx_seq_one_letter_code
_entity_poly.pdbx_strand_id
1 'polypeptide(L)'
;MQWEIEFLRWLIENLHNPLFDWFMHGLTFLGEVAWIYFLVSFVFLFFKKTRKTGIACIAALILIAGFNLFVFKYIFKRIRPFREDNFLYDYVIARFKNNNMFNTYPSETSYSFMSGHTLSAFLFATIVSIYHKRTLIPNMIIASLMSFTRLYYPFHYPTDVIAGVLTGVAFGTLTVLVANKLEIKIKKTIISRKNRKLESIEK
;
A
#
# COMPACT_ATOMS: atom_id res chain seq x y z
N MET A 1 -12.16 20.67 6.85
CA MET A 1 -11.80 19.42 7.56
C MET A 1 -12.87 18.94 8.54
N GLN A 2 -13.80 19.81 8.96
CA GLN A 2 -14.89 19.41 9.87
C GLN A 2 -15.73 18.25 9.30
N TRP A 3 -16.10 18.28 8.02
CA TRP A 3 -16.85 17.21 7.35
C TRP A 3 -16.18 15.82 7.40
N GLU A 4 -14.84 15.78 7.42
CA GLU A 4 -14.10 14.51 7.48
C GLU A 4 -14.21 13.88 8.88
N ILE A 5 -14.19 14.70 9.94
CA ILE A 5 -14.41 14.26 11.32
C ILE A 5 -15.86 13.78 11.47
N GLU A 6 -16.84 14.54 10.98
CA GLU A 6 -18.27 14.18 11.02
C GLU A 6 -18.51 12.85 10.27
N PHE A 7 -17.90 12.66 9.12
CA PHE A 7 -17.97 11.40 8.37
C PHE A 7 -17.37 10.22 9.16
N LEU A 8 -16.22 10.40 9.80
CA LEU A 8 -15.62 9.34 10.61
C LEU A 8 -16.46 9.01 11.85
N ARG A 9 -17.06 10.00 12.50
CA ARG A 9 -18.03 9.79 13.59
C ARG A 9 -19.24 9.00 13.12
N TRP A 10 -19.81 9.38 11.98
CA TRP A 10 -20.94 8.68 11.38
C TRP A 10 -20.61 7.21 11.10
N LEU A 11 -19.40 6.90 10.58
CA LEU A 11 -18.95 5.53 10.37
C LEU A 11 -18.94 4.73 11.69
N ILE A 12 -18.45 5.32 12.76
CA ILE A 12 -18.41 4.68 14.09
C ILE A 12 -19.82 4.40 14.60
N GLU A 13 -20.71 5.37 14.52
CA GLU A 13 -22.06 5.25 15.06
C GLU A 13 -22.94 4.25 14.29
N ASN A 14 -22.72 4.07 12.98
CA ASN A 14 -23.63 3.33 12.11
C ASN A 14 -23.12 1.98 11.61
N LEU A 15 -21.78 1.77 11.54
CA LEU A 15 -21.24 0.55 10.92
C LEU A 15 -20.57 -0.41 11.91
N HIS A 16 -20.31 0.03 13.14
CA HIS A 16 -19.61 -0.82 14.08
C HIS A 16 -20.52 -1.88 14.70
N ASN A 17 -20.12 -3.14 14.54
CA ASN A 17 -20.68 -4.29 15.22
C ASN A 17 -19.58 -5.34 15.45
N PRO A 18 -19.73 -6.25 16.43
CA PRO A 18 -18.64 -7.16 16.84
C PRO A 18 -18.10 -8.05 15.71
N LEU A 19 -18.97 -8.53 14.81
CA LEU A 19 -18.56 -9.39 13.70
C LEU A 19 -17.74 -8.61 12.66
N PHE A 20 -18.21 -7.41 12.32
CA PHE A 20 -17.54 -6.56 11.34
C PHE A 20 -16.23 -5.98 11.89
N ASP A 21 -16.20 -5.65 13.19
CA ASP A 21 -14.98 -5.25 13.90
C ASP A 21 -13.90 -6.33 13.81
N TRP A 22 -14.25 -7.60 14.09
CA TRP A 22 -13.31 -8.71 13.99
C TRP A 22 -12.74 -8.86 12.58
N PHE A 23 -13.59 -8.80 11.58
CA PHE A 23 -13.18 -8.86 10.16
C PHE A 23 -12.26 -7.71 9.78
N MET A 24 -12.64 -6.47 10.12
CA MET A 24 -11.83 -5.27 9.83
C MET A 24 -10.49 -5.28 10.59
N HIS A 25 -10.48 -5.85 11.80
CA HIS A 25 -9.26 -6.00 12.58
C HIS A 25 -8.27 -6.97 11.91
N GLY A 26 -8.76 -8.10 11.40
CA GLY A 26 -7.95 -9.04 10.63
C GLY A 26 -7.37 -8.42 9.36
N LEU A 27 -8.19 -7.67 8.61
CA LEU A 27 -7.73 -6.96 7.43
C LEU A 27 -6.66 -5.90 7.76
N THR A 28 -6.87 -5.13 8.83
CA THR A 28 -5.90 -4.14 9.29
C THR A 28 -4.55 -4.75 9.60
N PHE A 29 -4.54 -5.87 10.33
CA PHE A 29 -3.33 -6.61 10.67
C PHE A 29 -2.57 -7.08 9.43
N LEU A 30 -3.26 -7.60 8.41
CA LEU A 30 -2.64 -8.01 7.15
C LEU A 30 -1.96 -6.85 6.40
N GLY A 31 -2.46 -5.63 6.56
CA GLY A 31 -1.87 -4.43 5.95
C GLY A 31 -0.75 -3.77 6.73
N GLU A 32 -0.48 -4.22 7.97
CA GLU A 32 0.50 -3.57 8.84
C GLU A 32 1.90 -3.61 8.22
N VAL A 33 2.56 -2.45 8.17
CA VAL A 33 3.90 -2.29 7.56
C VAL A 33 4.03 -2.88 6.14
N ALA A 34 2.92 -3.10 5.44
CA ALA A 34 2.86 -3.71 4.09
C ALA A 34 3.45 -5.14 4.01
N TRP A 35 3.63 -5.86 5.15
CA TRP A 35 4.33 -7.14 5.19
C TRP A 35 3.72 -8.20 4.27
N ILE A 36 2.38 -8.26 4.17
CA ILE A 36 1.71 -9.22 3.29
C ILE A 36 2.08 -9.02 1.81
N TYR A 37 2.21 -7.75 1.38
CA TYR A 37 2.59 -7.42 0.00
C TYR A 37 4.05 -7.81 -0.27
N PHE A 38 4.94 -7.63 0.72
CA PHE A 38 6.32 -8.12 0.63
C PHE A 38 6.38 -9.64 0.56
N LEU A 39 5.63 -10.34 1.41
CA LEU A 39 5.57 -11.80 1.42
C LEU A 39 5.07 -12.36 0.07
N VAL A 40 3.95 -11.85 -0.44
CA VAL A 40 3.41 -12.29 -1.73
C VAL A 40 4.38 -11.97 -2.87
N SER A 41 4.99 -10.78 -2.85
CA SER A 41 6.00 -10.40 -3.85
C SER A 41 7.22 -11.30 -3.80
N PHE A 42 7.66 -11.70 -2.60
CA PHE A 42 8.75 -12.65 -2.40
C PHE A 42 8.40 -14.04 -2.97
N VAL A 43 7.19 -14.54 -2.70
CA VAL A 43 6.70 -15.79 -3.28
C VAL A 43 6.71 -15.74 -4.83
N PHE A 44 6.34 -14.60 -5.41
CA PHE A 44 6.39 -14.41 -6.87
C PHE A 44 7.78 -14.60 -7.47
N LEU A 45 8.86 -14.42 -6.73
CA LEU A 45 10.23 -14.62 -7.22
C LEU A 45 10.55 -16.07 -7.59
N PHE A 46 9.89 -17.03 -6.97
CA PHE A 46 10.14 -18.45 -7.19
C PHE A 46 9.54 -18.98 -8.51
N PHE A 47 8.57 -18.28 -9.08
CA PHE A 47 7.90 -18.73 -10.29
C PHE A 47 8.33 -17.88 -11.50
N LYS A 48 8.79 -18.52 -12.59
CA LYS A 48 9.25 -17.83 -13.79
C LYS A 48 8.23 -16.84 -14.38
N LYS A 49 6.92 -17.16 -14.30
CA LYS A 49 5.83 -16.34 -14.84
C LYS A 49 5.55 -15.06 -14.04
N THR A 50 5.82 -15.07 -12.72
CA THR A 50 5.52 -13.96 -11.81
C THR A 50 6.75 -13.24 -11.28
N ARG A 51 7.96 -13.78 -11.53
CA ARG A 51 9.23 -13.23 -11.01
C ARG A 51 9.41 -11.74 -11.30
N LYS A 52 9.10 -11.32 -12.53
CA LYS A 52 9.19 -9.90 -12.92
C LYS A 52 8.23 -9.03 -12.09
N THR A 53 7.01 -9.52 -11.87
CA THR A 53 6.01 -8.85 -11.02
C THR A 53 6.53 -8.71 -9.59
N GLY A 54 7.08 -9.80 -9.01
CA GLY A 54 7.66 -9.79 -7.67
C GLY A 54 8.78 -8.77 -7.51
N ILE A 55 9.74 -8.72 -8.44
CA ILE A 55 10.84 -7.74 -8.44
C ILE A 55 10.28 -6.32 -8.51
N ALA A 56 9.31 -6.05 -9.41
CA ALA A 56 8.72 -4.74 -9.57
C ALA A 56 7.98 -4.30 -8.29
N CYS A 57 7.19 -5.20 -7.66
CA CYS A 57 6.48 -4.92 -6.42
C CYS A 57 7.45 -4.62 -5.27
N ILE A 58 8.48 -5.45 -5.05
CA ILE A 58 9.46 -5.23 -3.96
C ILE A 58 10.17 -3.88 -4.15
N ALA A 59 10.68 -3.61 -5.34
CA ALA A 59 11.35 -2.34 -5.63
C ALA A 59 10.43 -1.13 -5.40
N ALA A 60 9.18 -1.20 -5.88
CA ALA A 60 8.22 -0.12 -5.71
C ALA A 60 7.82 0.07 -4.24
N LEU A 61 7.58 -1.00 -3.49
CA LEU A 61 7.24 -0.92 -2.06
C LEU A 61 8.38 -0.30 -1.26
N ILE A 62 9.63 -0.70 -1.50
CA ILE A 62 10.79 -0.11 -0.81
C ILE A 62 10.91 1.39 -1.13
N LEU A 63 10.85 1.76 -2.41
CA LEU A 63 11.07 3.14 -2.84
C LEU A 63 9.89 4.05 -2.45
N ILE A 64 8.67 3.68 -2.83
CA ILE A 64 7.52 4.59 -2.74
C ILE A 64 6.89 4.56 -1.35
N ALA A 65 6.70 3.37 -0.76
CA ALA A 65 6.18 3.28 0.61
C ALA A 65 7.21 3.81 1.61
N GLY A 66 8.51 3.54 1.38
CA GLY A 66 9.59 4.11 2.19
C GLY A 66 9.64 5.63 2.06
N PHE A 67 9.52 6.18 0.84
CA PHE A 67 9.49 7.62 0.62
C PHE A 67 8.29 8.29 1.31
N ASN A 68 7.11 7.65 1.29
CA ASN A 68 5.97 8.13 2.06
C ASN A 68 6.27 8.17 3.56
N LEU A 69 6.86 7.12 4.11
CA LEU A 69 7.12 7.00 5.54
C LEU A 69 8.14 8.04 6.05
N PHE A 70 9.22 8.26 5.28
CA PHE A 70 10.35 9.09 5.73
C PHE A 70 10.32 10.53 5.20
N VAL A 71 9.54 10.83 4.16
CA VAL A 71 9.54 12.15 3.52
C VAL A 71 8.16 12.80 3.59
N PHE A 72 7.14 12.23 2.93
CA PHE A 72 5.83 12.88 2.84
C PHE A 72 5.19 13.15 4.20
N LYS A 73 5.23 12.20 5.12
CA LYS A 73 4.65 12.38 6.46
C LYS A 73 5.27 13.57 7.20
N TYR A 74 6.59 13.77 7.04
CA TYR A 74 7.30 14.86 7.71
C TYR A 74 7.17 16.22 7.00
N ILE A 75 6.88 16.23 5.70
CA ILE A 75 6.58 17.47 4.96
C ILE A 75 5.20 17.99 5.36
N PHE A 76 4.18 17.14 5.32
CA PHE A 76 2.79 17.57 5.57
C PHE A 76 2.44 17.69 7.05
N LYS A 77 3.05 16.93 7.92
CA LYS A 77 2.86 16.94 9.39
C LYS A 77 1.39 16.97 9.82
N ARG A 78 0.50 16.35 9.03
CA ARG A 78 -0.94 16.33 9.32
C ARG A 78 -1.20 15.47 10.55
N ILE A 79 -1.86 16.06 11.54
CA ILE A 79 -2.28 15.35 12.76
C ILE A 79 -3.34 14.30 12.39
N ARG A 80 -3.38 13.20 13.12
CA ARG A 80 -4.37 12.13 12.88
C ARG A 80 -5.75 12.51 13.41
N PRO A 81 -6.86 12.03 12.77
CA PRO A 81 -8.24 12.40 13.15
C PRO A 81 -8.53 12.14 14.63
N PHE A 82 -8.14 10.99 15.15
CA PHE A 82 -8.37 10.61 16.54
C PHE A 82 -7.59 11.48 17.55
N ARG A 83 -6.64 12.28 17.14
CA ARG A 83 -5.93 13.25 17.99
C ARG A 83 -6.54 14.65 17.95
N GLU A 84 -7.39 14.94 16.99
CA GLU A 84 -8.09 16.21 16.86
C GLU A 84 -9.50 16.19 17.49
N ASP A 85 -10.00 14.98 17.79
CA ASP A 85 -11.37 14.77 18.21
C ASP A 85 -11.45 13.79 19.39
N ASN A 86 -12.02 14.23 20.52
CA ASN A 86 -12.09 13.43 21.74
C ASN A 86 -12.93 12.17 21.59
N PHE A 87 -14.05 12.21 20.84
CA PHE A 87 -14.89 11.04 20.61
C PHE A 87 -14.12 9.97 19.82
N LEU A 88 -13.41 10.37 18.77
CA LEU A 88 -12.56 9.47 17.99
C LEU A 88 -11.39 8.93 18.82
N TYR A 89 -10.83 9.75 19.70
CA TYR A 89 -9.74 9.35 20.60
C TYR A 89 -10.20 8.25 21.57
N ASP A 90 -11.30 8.49 22.28
CA ASP A 90 -11.84 7.54 23.27
C ASP A 90 -12.20 6.21 22.59
N TYR A 91 -12.79 6.27 21.39
CA TYR A 91 -13.11 5.10 20.59
C TYR A 91 -11.86 4.28 20.25
N VAL A 92 -10.79 4.93 19.76
CA VAL A 92 -9.53 4.24 19.37
C VAL A 92 -8.83 3.66 20.60
N ILE A 93 -8.77 4.39 21.72
CA ILE A 93 -8.16 3.92 22.96
C ILE A 93 -8.89 2.70 23.50
N ALA A 94 -10.22 2.74 23.56
CA ALA A 94 -11.02 1.62 24.06
C ALA A 94 -10.78 0.33 23.27
N ARG A 95 -10.56 0.43 21.95
CA ARG A 95 -10.43 -0.73 21.06
C ARG A 95 -9.00 -1.26 20.89
N PHE A 96 -8.01 -0.39 20.93
CA PHE A 96 -6.63 -0.77 20.61
C PHE A 96 -5.69 -0.77 21.81
N LYS A 97 -5.78 0.17 22.73
CA LYS A 97 -4.88 0.27 23.87
C LYS A 97 -5.16 -0.80 24.93
N ASN A 98 -6.43 -1.16 25.10
CA ASN A 98 -6.85 -2.15 26.09
C ASN A 98 -6.90 -3.60 25.55
N ASN A 99 -6.79 -3.80 24.26
CA ASN A 99 -6.75 -5.10 23.62
C ASN A 99 -5.33 -5.43 23.13
N ASN A 100 -4.56 -6.15 23.95
CA ASN A 100 -3.20 -6.60 23.64
C ASN A 100 -3.10 -7.55 22.41
N MET A 101 -4.18 -7.78 21.67
CA MET A 101 -4.24 -8.83 20.67
C MET A 101 -3.41 -8.53 19.42
N PHE A 102 -3.23 -7.27 19.05
CA PHE A 102 -2.31 -6.84 17.97
C PHE A 102 -1.91 -5.39 18.22
N ASN A 103 -0.64 -5.12 18.35
CA ASN A 103 -0.07 -3.78 18.60
C ASN A 103 -0.13 -2.90 17.33
N THR A 104 -1.33 -2.76 16.74
CA THR A 104 -1.60 -2.01 15.51
C THR A 104 -1.97 -0.53 15.77
N TYR A 105 -1.86 -0.11 17.03
CA TYR A 105 -2.10 1.28 17.44
C TYR A 105 -1.06 2.20 16.79
N PRO A 106 -1.47 3.20 16.02
CA PRO A 106 -0.50 4.12 15.45
C PRO A 106 0.12 4.96 16.55
N SER A 107 1.45 5.06 16.52
CA SER A 107 2.19 5.91 17.46
C SER A 107 1.54 7.31 17.56
N GLU A 108 1.37 7.82 18.77
CA GLU A 108 0.81 9.14 19.02
C GLU A 108 1.59 10.26 18.32
N THR A 109 2.86 10.03 17.99
CA THR A 109 3.72 10.98 17.27
C THR A 109 3.65 10.84 15.75
N SER A 110 2.94 9.83 15.21
CA SER A 110 2.90 9.58 13.77
C SER A 110 1.92 10.49 13.04
N TYR A 111 2.32 10.97 11.86
CA TYR A 111 1.49 11.84 11.00
C TYR A 111 0.52 11.04 10.13
N SER A 112 -0.57 11.72 9.71
CA SER A 112 -1.67 11.11 8.97
C SER A 112 -1.40 11.02 7.46
N PHE A 113 -0.97 12.12 6.83
CA PHE A 113 -0.87 12.22 5.37
C PHE A 113 0.42 11.56 4.82
N MET A 114 0.33 10.78 3.77
CA MET A 114 -0.85 10.10 3.26
C MET A 114 -0.94 8.68 3.84
N SER A 115 -2.08 8.00 3.69
CA SER A 115 -2.27 6.64 4.20
C SER A 115 -1.29 5.66 3.57
N GLY A 116 -0.36 5.14 4.38
CA GLY A 116 0.64 4.16 3.92
C GLY A 116 0.03 2.80 3.55
N HIS A 117 -0.99 2.35 4.29
CA HIS A 117 -1.72 1.12 3.99
C HIS A 117 -2.42 1.21 2.62
N THR A 118 -3.12 2.32 2.37
CA THR A 118 -3.80 2.56 1.08
C THR A 118 -2.78 2.64 -0.06
N LEU A 119 -1.72 3.42 0.13
CA LEU A 119 -0.65 3.56 -0.85
C LEU A 119 -0.07 2.19 -1.24
N SER A 120 0.34 1.39 -0.26
CA SER A 120 0.96 0.08 -0.52
C SER A 120 -0.02 -0.90 -1.15
N ALA A 121 -1.28 -0.90 -0.72
CA ALA A 121 -2.33 -1.76 -1.27
C ALA A 121 -2.58 -1.46 -2.75
N PHE A 122 -2.80 -0.20 -3.10
CA PHE A 122 -3.07 0.20 -4.50
C PHE A 122 -1.83 0.13 -5.38
N LEU A 123 -0.64 0.41 -4.84
CA LEU A 123 0.63 0.21 -5.53
C LEU A 123 0.81 -1.26 -5.95
N PHE A 124 0.68 -2.18 -5.00
CA PHE A 124 0.79 -3.61 -5.24
C PHE A 124 -0.32 -4.10 -6.20
N ALA A 125 -1.58 -3.76 -5.91
CA ALA A 125 -2.72 -4.14 -6.73
C ALA A 125 -2.57 -3.69 -8.19
N THR A 126 -2.10 -2.47 -8.43
CA THR A 126 -1.89 -1.92 -9.78
C THR A 126 -0.79 -2.68 -10.52
N ILE A 127 0.38 -2.89 -9.90
CA ILE A 127 1.49 -3.60 -10.54
C ILE A 127 1.08 -5.02 -10.92
N VAL A 128 0.47 -5.76 -9.96
CA VAL A 128 0.02 -7.14 -10.20
C VAL A 128 -1.03 -7.18 -11.30
N SER A 129 -1.99 -6.27 -11.30
CA SER A 129 -3.08 -6.25 -12.28
C SER A 129 -2.63 -5.89 -13.69
N ILE A 130 -1.62 -5.03 -13.85
CA ILE A 130 -1.08 -4.72 -15.18
C ILE A 130 -0.36 -5.94 -15.78
N TYR A 131 0.40 -6.69 -14.98
CA TYR A 131 1.07 -7.91 -15.45
C TYR A 131 0.11 -9.10 -15.57
N HIS A 132 -0.93 -9.17 -14.74
CA HIS A 132 -1.89 -10.28 -14.65
C HIS A 132 -3.32 -9.74 -14.71
N LYS A 133 -3.79 -9.36 -15.89
CA LYS A 133 -5.08 -8.65 -16.10
C LYS A 133 -6.30 -9.32 -15.48
N ARG A 134 -6.30 -10.67 -15.36
CA ARG A 134 -7.41 -11.42 -14.75
C ARG A 134 -7.56 -11.16 -13.25
N THR A 135 -6.55 -10.64 -12.59
CA THR A 135 -6.57 -10.34 -11.15
C THR A 135 -6.98 -8.89 -10.85
N LEU A 136 -7.34 -8.09 -11.87
CA LEU A 136 -7.65 -6.66 -11.67
C LEU A 136 -8.79 -6.47 -10.64
N ILE A 137 -9.92 -7.10 -10.87
CA ILE A 137 -11.10 -6.92 -10.01
C ILE A 137 -10.81 -7.38 -8.57
N PRO A 138 -10.34 -8.62 -8.31
CA PRO A 138 -10.06 -9.04 -6.94
C PRO A 138 -8.98 -8.19 -6.26
N ASN A 139 -7.93 -7.79 -6.96
CA ASN A 139 -6.88 -6.94 -6.38
C ASN A 139 -7.44 -5.56 -5.98
N MET A 140 -8.28 -4.94 -6.82
CA MET A 140 -8.87 -3.65 -6.49
C MET A 140 -9.87 -3.75 -5.33
N ILE A 141 -10.65 -4.82 -5.24
CA ILE A 141 -11.55 -5.07 -4.10
C ILE A 141 -10.73 -5.18 -2.81
N ILE A 142 -9.68 -6.02 -2.80
CA ILE A 142 -8.82 -6.21 -1.62
C ILE A 142 -8.16 -4.89 -1.22
N ALA A 143 -7.62 -4.13 -2.18
CA ALA A 143 -7.01 -2.83 -1.90
C ALA A 143 -8.01 -1.81 -1.34
N SER A 144 -9.25 -1.82 -1.85
CA SER A 144 -10.32 -0.94 -1.35
C SER A 144 -10.74 -1.31 0.07
N LEU A 145 -10.91 -2.61 0.36
CA LEU A 145 -11.23 -3.09 1.71
C LEU A 145 -10.12 -2.74 2.71
N MET A 146 -8.86 -2.93 2.32
CA MET A 146 -7.70 -2.55 3.11
C MET A 146 -7.68 -1.05 3.41
N SER A 147 -8.00 -0.23 2.42
CA SER A 147 -8.07 1.22 2.56
C SER A 147 -9.24 1.66 3.43
N PHE A 148 -10.37 0.98 3.31
CA PHE A 148 -11.54 1.24 4.13
C PHE A 148 -11.28 0.98 5.62
N THR A 149 -10.43 0.00 5.98
CA THR A 149 -10.05 -0.21 7.39
C THR A 149 -9.45 1.03 8.04
N ARG A 150 -8.84 1.94 7.26
CA ARG A 150 -8.20 3.17 7.77
C ARG A 150 -9.20 4.27 8.11
N LEU A 151 -10.39 4.20 7.50
CA LEU A 151 -11.53 5.07 7.82
C LEU A 151 -12.38 4.44 8.92
N TYR A 152 -12.59 3.14 8.83
CA TYR A 152 -13.34 2.36 9.82
C TYR A 152 -12.74 2.49 11.22
N TYR A 153 -11.43 2.38 11.32
CA TYR A 153 -10.68 2.82 12.48
C TYR A 153 -10.11 4.20 12.15
N PRO A 154 -10.53 5.28 12.79
CA PRO A 154 -10.25 6.66 12.36
C PRO A 154 -8.76 7.04 12.45
N PHE A 155 -7.91 6.26 11.78
CA PHE A 155 -6.46 6.47 11.72
C PHE A 155 -6.06 7.47 10.65
N HIS A 156 -6.92 7.65 9.63
CA HIS A 156 -6.70 8.54 8.50
C HIS A 156 -7.98 9.27 8.10
N TYR A 157 -7.83 10.44 7.55
CA TYR A 157 -8.92 11.17 6.92
C TYR A 157 -9.28 10.59 5.55
N PRO A 158 -10.52 10.79 5.06
CA PRO A 158 -10.90 10.43 3.69
C PRO A 158 -9.92 10.95 2.64
N THR A 159 -9.46 12.18 2.75
CA THR A 159 -8.49 12.76 1.81
C THR A 159 -7.11 12.11 1.87
N ASP A 160 -6.66 11.59 3.03
CA ASP A 160 -5.41 10.81 3.12
C ASP A 160 -5.51 9.49 2.36
N VAL A 161 -6.70 8.87 2.41
CA VAL A 161 -7.00 7.63 1.68
C VAL A 161 -7.07 7.89 0.19
N ILE A 162 -7.78 8.92 -0.25
CA ILE A 162 -7.86 9.31 -1.67
C ILE A 162 -6.46 9.60 -2.22
N ALA A 163 -5.64 10.38 -1.51
CA ALA A 163 -4.26 10.64 -1.90
C ALA A 163 -3.44 9.36 -2.02
N GLY A 164 -3.61 8.42 -1.08
CA GLY A 164 -2.97 7.10 -1.11
C GLY A 164 -3.37 6.26 -2.34
N VAL A 165 -4.67 6.26 -2.70
CA VAL A 165 -5.18 5.60 -3.93
C VAL A 165 -4.53 6.17 -5.17
N LEU A 166 -4.62 7.50 -5.35
CA LEU A 166 -4.11 8.17 -6.54
C LEU A 166 -2.60 7.96 -6.70
N THR A 167 -1.85 8.11 -5.61
CA THR A 167 -0.41 7.91 -5.60
C THR A 167 -0.04 6.44 -5.84
N GLY A 168 -0.74 5.50 -5.22
CA GLY A 168 -0.51 4.06 -5.41
C GLY A 168 -0.73 3.62 -6.85
N VAL A 169 -1.81 4.07 -7.49
CA VAL A 169 -2.12 3.78 -8.90
C VAL A 169 -1.09 4.44 -9.83
N ALA A 170 -0.77 5.71 -9.62
CA ALA A 170 0.17 6.45 -10.45
C ALA A 170 1.57 5.83 -10.42
N PHE A 171 2.13 5.61 -9.23
CA PHE A 171 3.46 5.02 -9.09
C PHE A 171 3.49 3.53 -9.43
N GLY A 172 2.41 2.79 -9.19
CA GLY A 172 2.29 1.40 -9.65
C GLY A 172 2.39 1.30 -11.18
N THR A 173 1.67 2.16 -11.88
CA THR A 173 1.73 2.27 -13.35
C THR A 173 3.12 2.68 -13.82
N LEU A 174 3.70 3.71 -13.22
CA LEU A 174 5.04 4.19 -13.54
C LEU A 174 6.11 3.10 -13.35
N THR A 175 6.00 2.35 -12.26
CA THR A 175 6.92 1.22 -11.97
C THR A 175 6.91 0.20 -13.11
N VAL A 176 5.73 -0.19 -13.60
CA VAL A 176 5.61 -1.15 -14.70
C VAL A 176 6.19 -0.58 -15.99
N LEU A 177 5.93 0.69 -16.31
CA LEU A 177 6.49 1.35 -17.50
C LEU A 177 8.03 1.38 -17.46
N VAL A 178 8.60 1.75 -16.31
CA VAL A 178 10.05 1.77 -16.11
C VAL A 178 10.65 0.37 -16.20
N ALA A 179 10.05 -0.61 -15.51
CA ALA A 179 10.52 -2.01 -15.53
C ALA A 179 10.52 -2.59 -16.95
N ASN A 180 9.49 -2.30 -17.76
CA ASN A 180 9.41 -2.74 -19.16
C ASN A 180 10.50 -2.09 -20.03
N LYS A 181 10.74 -0.77 -19.87
CA LYS A 181 11.82 -0.08 -20.59
C LYS A 181 13.20 -0.63 -20.24
N LEU A 182 13.45 -0.88 -18.95
CA LEU A 182 14.71 -1.47 -18.50
C LEU A 182 14.94 -2.87 -19.06
N GLU A 183 13.91 -3.72 -19.08
CA GLU A 183 14.00 -5.06 -19.65
C GLU A 183 14.38 -5.01 -21.15
N ILE A 184 13.73 -4.14 -21.92
CA ILE A 184 14.05 -3.96 -23.35
C ILE A 184 15.50 -3.52 -23.54
N LYS A 185 15.97 -2.56 -22.74
CA LYS A 185 17.35 -2.07 -22.80
C LYS A 185 18.36 -3.16 -22.47
N ILE A 186 18.12 -3.94 -21.42
CA ILE A 186 18.97 -5.06 -21.01
C ILE A 186 19.04 -6.11 -22.11
N LYS A 187 17.90 -6.53 -22.69
CA LYS A 187 17.85 -7.49 -23.80
C LYS A 187 18.67 -7.03 -25.00
N LYS A 188 18.51 -5.76 -25.42
CA LYS A 188 19.27 -5.18 -26.54
C LYS A 188 20.79 -5.21 -26.25
N THR A 189 21.20 -4.87 -25.03
CA THR A 189 22.63 -4.89 -24.64
C THR A 189 23.20 -6.30 -24.65
N ILE A 190 22.45 -7.30 -24.16
CA ILE A 190 22.90 -8.71 -24.16
C ILE A 190 23.07 -9.21 -25.59
N ILE A 191 22.10 -8.95 -26.48
CA ILE A 191 22.17 -9.34 -27.89
C ILE A 191 23.38 -8.71 -28.58
N SER A 192 23.62 -7.41 -28.40
CA SER A 192 24.75 -6.70 -28.97
C SER A 192 26.10 -7.25 -28.49
N ARG A 193 26.20 -7.60 -27.20
CA ARG A 193 27.42 -8.23 -26.65
C ARG A 193 27.65 -9.64 -27.22
N LYS A 194 26.58 -10.43 -27.41
CA LYS A 194 26.67 -11.76 -28.01
C LYS A 194 27.12 -11.69 -29.46
N ASN A 195 26.56 -10.78 -30.25
CA ASN A 195 26.97 -10.63 -31.67
C ASN A 195 28.43 -10.21 -31.80
N ARG A 196 28.92 -9.24 -31.01
CA ARG A 196 30.33 -8.84 -31.01
C ARG A 196 31.26 -9.99 -30.64
N LYS A 197 30.83 -10.88 -29.73
CA LYS A 197 31.65 -12.05 -29.37
C LYS A 197 31.71 -13.08 -30.49
N LEU A 198 30.63 -13.27 -31.27
CA LEU A 198 30.63 -14.17 -32.43
C LEU A 198 31.54 -13.64 -33.54
N GLU A 199 31.46 -12.35 -33.88
CA GLU A 199 32.31 -11.69 -34.87
C GLU A 199 33.83 -11.75 -34.52
N SER A 200 34.14 -11.82 -33.21
CA SER A 200 35.53 -11.95 -32.75
C SER A 200 36.06 -13.39 -32.80
N ILE A 201 35.23 -14.40 -32.99
CA ILE A 201 35.61 -15.82 -33.11
C ILE A 201 35.79 -16.21 -34.59
N GLU A 202 35.07 -15.51 -35.49
CA GLU A 202 35.14 -15.74 -36.94
C GLU A 202 36.33 -15.04 -37.63
N LYS A 203 37.06 -14.20 -36.90
CA LYS A 203 38.33 -13.57 -37.31
C LYS A 203 39.52 -14.31 -36.75
#